data_ca3ed04ea68d48360f454ab39d5d4cbd
#
_entry.id   ca3ed04ea68d48360f454ab39d5d4cbd
#
_cell.length_a   1.000
_cell.length_b   1.000
_cell.length_c   1.000
_cell.angle_alpha   90.00
_cell.angle_beta   90.00
_cell.angle_gamma   90.00
#
_symmetry.space_group_name_H-M   'P 1'
#
loop_
_entity.id
_entity.type
_entity.pdbx_description
1 polymer ?
#
loop_
_entity_poly.entity_id
_entity_poly.type
_entity_poly.pdbx_seq_one_letter_code
_entity_poly.pdbx_strand_id
1 'polypeptide(L)'
;MRTEKEVLSQFKEWGKRNKLIKAAVLTSSRVKPDANVDFLSDYDIELYVSDLNKFKKNDDWLETFGPIMVRWPFKPRSTGFKTGCWITRLVLFKDGVRIDFQITDQLKIESEAYDNGYEVLIDKDGITNGLAEPTYSEYIIEKPSKEEYEVLVNEFWWNAYYVPKYLWRDQLTFAKYMLDYTLRYSFLHKIIDWHIGMQNDWSVETGALGKKFKIYLDAETWAELEETYVGADIEENWTAFFNLTTFFRKMAKQVGKKLGYEYPNQVDKEVMEFCREIKKTKKE
;
A
#
# COMPACT_ATOMS: atom_id res chain seq x y z
N MET A 1 14.26 15.98 16.85
CA MET A 1 14.34 14.98 15.73
C MET A 1 15.62 15.29 14.95
N ARG A 2 16.41 14.26 14.63
CA ARG A 2 17.61 14.42 13.78
C ARG A 2 17.21 14.83 12.37
N THR A 3 18.03 15.64 11.73
CA THR A 3 17.92 15.96 10.31
C THR A 3 18.30 14.75 9.45
N GLU A 4 17.89 14.72 8.20
CA GLU A 4 18.27 13.67 7.24
C GLU A 4 19.80 13.51 7.14
N LYS A 5 20.51 14.63 7.05
CA LYS A 5 21.98 14.64 7.00
C LYS A 5 22.60 13.95 8.22
N GLU A 6 22.06 14.19 9.42
CA GLU A 6 22.53 13.56 10.66
C GLU A 6 22.27 12.06 10.66
N VAL A 7 21.05 11.63 10.25
CA VAL A 7 20.70 10.21 10.19
C VAL A 7 21.58 9.47 9.19
N LEU A 8 21.67 9.97 7.96
CA LEU A 8 22.46 9.33 6.92
C LEU A 8 23.97 9.36 7.21
N SER A 9 24.50 10.44 7.80
CA SER A 9 25.91 10.49 8.20
C SER A 9 26.23 9.46 9.28
N GLN A 10 25.39 9.38 10.33
CA GLN A 10 25.55 8.40 11.41
C GLN A 10 25.49 6.98 10.85
N PHE A 11 24.55 6.70 9.94
CA PHE A 11 24.42 5.41 9.30
C PHE A 11 25.66 5.06 8.44
N LYS A 12 26.10 5.97 7.58
CA LYS A 12 27.27 5.78 6.71
C LYS A 12 28.55 5.55 7.53
N GLU A 13 28.74 6.26 8.65
CA GLU A 13 29.88 6.05 9.54
C GLU A 13 29.84 4.68 10.24
N TRP A 14 28.67 4.29 10.80
CA TRP A 14 28.49 2.98 11.41
C TRP A 14 28.78 1.85 10.41
N GLY A 15 28.17 1.94 9.22
CA GLY A 15 28.30 0.89 8.22
C GLY A 15 29.71 0.78 7.66
N LYS A 16 30.46 1.90 7.50
CA LYS A 16 31.88 1.86 7.10
C LYS A 16 32.75 1.12 8.10
N ARG A 17 32.50 1.31 9.41
CA ARG A 17 33.27 0.66 10.49
C ARG A 17 32.85 -0.81 10.69
N ASN A 18 31.62 -1.17 10.39
CA ASN A 18 31.10 -2.53 10.58
C ASN A 18 31.57 -3.47 9.44
N LYS A 19 32.49 -4.40 9.77
CA LYS A 19 33.09 -5.33 8.80
C LYS A 19 32.06 -6.30 8.19
N LEU A 20 30.93 -6.52 8.84
CA LEU A 20 29.87 -7.40 8.31
C LEU A 20 29.08 -6.74 7.16
N ILE A 21 29.01 -5.43 7.13
CA ILE A 21 28.29 -4.71 6.06
C ILE A 21 29.12 -4.72 4.78
N LYS A 22 28.53 -5.21 3.70
CA LYS A 22 29.08 -5.25 2.34
C LYS A 22 28.56 -4.09 1.49
N ALA A 23 27.25 -3.91 1.48
CA ALA A 23 26.61 -2.75 0.89
C ALA A 23 25.39 -2.31 1.69
N ALA A 24 24.94 -1.09 1.46
CA ALA A 24 23.71 -0.54 1.98
C ALA A 24 23.07 0.38 0.94
N VAL A 25 21.78 0.16 0.72
CA VAL A 25 20.98 0.89 -0.28
C VAL A 25 19.78 1.52 0.39
N LEU A 26 19.60 2.83 0.22
CA LEU A 26 18.39 3.56 0.60
C LEU A 26 17.36 3.41 -0.53
N THR A 27 16.12 3.16 -0.18
CA THR A 27 15.01 2.91 -1.11
C THR A 27 13.76 3.70 -0.74
N SER A 28 12.66 3.43 -1.42
CA SER A 28 11.33 4.00 -1.15
C SER A 28 11.21 5.52 -1.34
N SER A 29 10.42 6.20 -0.49
CA SER A 29 10.03 7.59 -0.72
C SER A 29 11.20 8.58 -0.82
N ARG A 30 12.28 8.35 -0.05
CA ARG A 30 13.42 9.29 0.00
C ARG A 30 14.29 9.34 -1.26
N VAL A 31 14.09 8.40 -2.16
CA VAL A 31 14.85 8.31 -3.43
C VAL A 31 13.97 8.51 -4.67
N LYS A 32 12.67 8.71 -4.47
CA LYS A 32 11.76 9.03 -5.58
C LYS A 32 11.76 10.52 -5.88
N PRO A 33 11.89 10.94 -7.16
CA PRO A 33 11.97 12.36 -7.54
C PRO A 33 10.77 13.20 -7.09
N ASP A 34 9.56 12.62 -7.16
CA ASP A 34 8.29 13.33 -6.91
C ASP A 34 7.65 12.96 -5.55
N ALA A 35 8.41 12.35 -4.63
CA ALA A 35 7.89 12.02 -3.32
C ALA A 35 7.86 13.25 -2.40
N ASN A 36 6.73 13.50 -1.75
CA ASN A 36 6.64 14.47 -0.67
C ASN A 36 7.34 13.90 0.58
N VAL A 37 8.65 14.09 0.66
CA VAL A 37 9.45 13.70 1.82
C VAL A 37 9.33 14.76 2.90
N ASP A 38 8.96 14.33 4.12
CA ASP A 38 8.85 15.19 5.29
C ASP A 38 9.54 14.56 6.51
N PHE A 39 9.37 15.19 7.66
CA PHE A 39 9.98 14.75 8.90
C PHE A 39 9.41 13.42 9.45
N LEU A 40 8.25 12.96 8.95
CA LEU A 40 7.63 11.68 9.28
C LEU A 40 7.99 10.57 8.28
N SER A 41 8.70 10.90 7.20
CA SER A 41 9.09 9.91 6.20
C SER A 41 10.15 8.96 6.76
N ASP A 42 9.92 7.66 6.60
CA ASP A 42 10.80 6.60 7.04
C ASP A 42 12.11 6.57 6.24
N TYR A 43 13.12 5.89 6.77
CA TYR A 43 14.34 5.52 6.04
C TYR A 43 14.30 4.03 5.78
N ASP A 44 14.01 3.63 4.54
CA ASP A 44 14.01 2.23 4.11
C ASP A 44 15.41 1.85 3.65
N ILE A 45 16.11 1.04 4.43
CA ILE A 45 17.50 0.68 4.19
C ILE A 45 17.65 -0.82 4.00
N GLU A 46 18.16 -1.21 2.85
CA GLU A 46 18.56 -2.59 2.57
C GLU A 46 20.03 -2.80 2.89
N LEU A 47 20.32 -3.76 3.77
CA LEU A 47 21.65 -4.14 4.20
C LEU A 47 22.08 -5.46 3.58
N TYR A 48 23.17 -5.46 2.87
CA TYR A 48 23.86 -6.63 2.34
C TYR A 48 25.02 -6.97 3.26
N VAL A 49 24.96 -8.15 3.90
CA VAL A 49 25.90 -8.50 4.96
C VAL A 49 26.64 -9.80 4.66
N SER A 50 27.84 -9.98 5.23
CA SER A 50 28.62 -11.22 5.06
C SER A 50 28.16 -12.37 5.96
N ASP A 51 27.39 -12.12 7.02
CA ASP A 51 26.87 -13.12 7.94
C ASP A 51 25.53 -12.66 8.53
N LEU A 52 24.43 -13.14 7.93
CA LEU A 52 23.06 -12.84 8.37
C LEU A 52 22.76 -13.37 9.78
N ASN A 53 23.42 -14.45 10.21
CA ASN A 53 23.15 -15.04 11.52
C ASN A 53 23.53 -14.12 12.69
N LYS A 54 24.49 -13.22 12.50
CA LYS A 54 24.84 -12.19 13.49
C LYS A 54 23.67 -11.24 13.74
N PHE A 55 22.93 -10.88 12.69
CA PHE A 55 21.76 -9.99 12.75
C PHE A 55 20.47 -10.72 13.15
N LYS A 56 20.40 -12.06 12.94
CA LYS A 56 19.26 -12.89 13.41
C LYS A 56 19.23 -13.04 14.93
N LYS A 57 20.40 -13.07 15.56
CA LYS A 57 20.55 -13.43 16.98
C LYS A 57 20.63 -12.23 17.92
N ASN A 58 21.06 -11.08 17.43
CA ASN A 58 21.32 -9.90 18.23
C ASN A 58 20.88 -8.63 17.49
N ASP A 59 20.15 -7.78 18.20
CA ASP A 59 19.66 -6.48 17.74
C ASP A 59 20.33 -5.28 18.46
N ASP A 60 21.37 -5.51 19.31
CA ASP A 60 22.03 -4.43 20.08
C ASP A 60 22.63 -3.35 19.18
N TRP A 61 22.98 -3.71 17.95
CA TRP A 61 23.47 -2.77 16.94
C TRP A 61 22.49 -1.65 16.60
N LEU A 62 21.18 -1.87 16.79
CA LEU A 62 20.15 -0.86 16.57
C LEU A 62 20.28 0.32 17.52
N GLU A 63 20.74 0.10 18.75
CA GLU A 63 20.94 1.15 19.76
C GLU A 63 22.03 2.15 19.36
N THR A 64 22.90 1.79 18.42
CA THR A 64 23.89 2.70 17.84
C THR A 64 23.24 3.92 17.18
N PHE A 65 22.01 3.77 16.70
CA PHE A 65 21.28 4.86 16.02
C PHE A 65 20.46 5.73 16.96
N GLY A 66 20.43 5.41 18.25
CA GLY A 66 19.74 6.19 19.26
C GLY A 66 18.86 5.37 20.18
N PRO A 67 18.29 5.99 21.23
CA PRO A 67 17.38 5.31 22.14
C PRO A 67 16.11 4.85 21.41
N ILE A 68 15.81 3.57 21.50
CA ILE A 68 14.65 2.96 20.83
C ILE A 68 13.37 3.30 21.60
N MET A 69 12.33 3.77 20.91
CA MET A 69 10.96 3.93 21.42
C MET A 69 10.19 2.63 21.28
N VAL A 70 10.14 2.07 20.06
CA VAL A 70 9.49 0.81 19.74
C VAL A 70 10.19 0.15 18.56
N ARG A 71 10.17 -1.16 18.51
CA ARG A 71 10.73 -1.95 17.38
C ARG A 71 9.87 -3.15 17.03
N TRP A 72 9.96 -3.57 15.77
CA TRP A 72 9.42 -4.83 15.29
C TRP A 72 10.51 -5.62 14.53
N PRO A 73 10.66 -6.93 14.80
CA PRO A 73 9.99 -7.68 15.87
C PRO A 73 10.49 -7.26 17.27
N PHE A 74 9.66 -7.49 18.28
CA PHE A 74 10.02 -7.15 19.66
C PHE A 74 11.28 -7.88 20.17
N LYS A 75 11.47 -9.13 19.73
CA LYS A 75 12.70 -9.93 19.98
C LYS A 75 13.32 -10.32 18.65
N PRO A 76 14.66 -10.50 18.58
CA PRO A 76 15.31 -11.01 17.38
C PRO A 76 14.67 -12.30 16.89
N ARG A 77 14.35 -12.38 15.61
CA ARG A 77 13.83 -13.57 14.93
C ARG A 77 14.08 -13.48 13.43
N SER A 78 14.00 -14.65 12.77
CA SER A 78 14.25 -14.79 11.32
C SER A 78 13.03 -14.46 10.46
N THR A 79 12.29 -13.38 10.79
CA THR A 79 11.14 -12.95 10.00
C THR A 79 11.45 -11.70 9.20
N GLY A 80 11.04 -11.68 7.95
CA GLY A 80 11.10 -10.54 7.05
C GLY A 80 9.83 -10.39 6.24
N PHE A 81 9.59 -9.22 5.65
CA PHE A 81 8.51 -8.98 4.69
C PHE A 81 8.89 -9.48 3.29
N LYS A 82 10.17 -9.45 2.96
CA LYS A 82 10.68 -10.07 1.71
C LYS A 82 10.78 -11.58 1.87
N THR A 83 10.48 -12.30 0.81
CA THR A 83 10.64 -13.76 0.75
C THR A 83 12.11 -14.17 0.69
N GLY A 84 12.42 -15.38 1.11
CA GLY A 84 13.79 -15.92 1.03
C GLY A 84 14.68 -15.61 2.23
N CYS A 85 15.93 -15.22 2.00
CA CYS A 85 16.95 -15.02 3.03
C CYS A 85 16.98 -13.60 3.61
N TRP A 86 15.84 -12.93 3.71
CA TRP A 86 15.74 -11.58 4.28
C TRP A 86 15.25 -11.64 5.73
N ILE A 87 15.75 -10.72 6.56
CA ILE A 87 15.17 -10.42 7.87
C ILE A 87 14.83 -8.92 7.94
N THR A 88 13.78 -8.58 8.68
CA THR A 88 13.31 -7.21 8.84
C THR A 88 13.52 -6.72 10.27
N ARG A 89 13.93 -5.46 10.41
CA ARG A 89 13.95 -4.72 11.68
C ARG A 89 13.39 -3.32 11.45
N LEU A 90 12.20 -3.07 11.99
CA LEU A 90 11.56 -1.75 11.94
C LEU A 90 11.79 -1.07 13.29
N VAL A 91 12.31 0.13 13.28
CA VAL A 91 12.69 0.83 14.52
C VAL A 91 12.23 2.27 14.49
N LEU A 92 11.43 2.64 15.48
CA LEU A 92 11.11 4.04 15.79
C LEU A 92 11.94 4.47 17.00
N PHE A 93 12.76 5.49 16.84
CA PHE A 93 13.61 6.05 17.88
C PHE A 93 12.87 7.12 18.69
N LYS A 94 13.36 7.40 19.91
CA LYS A 94 12.73 8.39 20.84
C LYS A 94 12.72 9.82 20.29
N ASP A 95 13.57 10.14 19.34
CA ASP A 95 13.57 11.42 18.65
C ASP A 95 12.61 11.50 17.45
N GLY A 96 11.80 10.45 17.20
CA GLY A 96 10.81 10.37 16.16
C GLY A 96 11.34 9.90 14.80
N VAL A 97 12.65 9.64 14.67
CA VAL A 97 13.20 9.04 13.45
C VAL A 97 12.78 7.56 13.36
N ARG A 98 12.31 7.13 12.19
CA ARG A 98 12.04 5.73 11.88
C ARG A 98 13.00 5.22 10.83
N ILE A 99 13.59 4.05 11.08
CA ILE A 99 14.43 3.34 10.11
C ILE A 99 13.93 1.90 9.99
N ASP A 100 13.66 1.50 8.76
CA ASP A 100 13.18 0.17 8.39
C ASP A 100 14.32 -0.58 7.68
N PHE A 101 14.93 -1.53 8.39
CA PHE A 101 16.01 -2.33 7.83
C PHE A 101 15.50 -3.63 7.22
N GLN A 102 15.89 -3.89 5.98
CA GLN A 102 15.82 -5.20 5.33
C GLN A 102 17.22 -5.74 5.18
N ILE A 103 17.52 -6.93 5.71
CA ILE A 103 18.88 -7.43 5.83
C ILE A 103 19.00 -8.80 5.18
N THR A 104 20.03 -9.00 4.34
CA THR A 104 20.29 -10.26 3.64
C THR A 104 21.78 -10.54 3.52
N ASP A 105 22.12 -11.83 3.38
CA ASP A 105 23.47 -12.29 2.99
C ASP A 105 23.54 -12.72 1.52
N GLN A 106 22.49 -12.50 0.75
CA GLN A 106 22.50 -12.66 -0.71
C GLN A 106 23.18 -11.46 -1.33
N LEU A 107 24.45 -11.62 -1.72
CA LEU A 107 25.27 -10.52 -2.26
C LEU A 107 25.11 -10.29 -3.77
N LYS A 108 24.32 -11.13 -4.46
CA LYS A 108 23.96 -10.91 -5.86
C LYS A 108 22.67 -10.10 -5.91
N ILE A 109 22.73 -8.95 -6.55
CA ILE A 109 21.59 -8.05 -6.77
C ILE A 109 21.28 -8.10 -8.27
N GLU A 110 20.02 -8.34 -8.64
CA GLU A 110 19.59 -8.27 -10.04
C GLU A 110 19.59 -6.81 -10.50
N SER A 111 19.86 -6.58 -11.79
CA SER A 111 20.06 -5.22 -12.30
C SER A 111 18.86 -4.30 -12.10
N GLU A 112 17.64 -4.84 -12.25
CA GLU A 112 16.37 -4.11 -12.14
C GLU A 112 15.77 -4.13 -10.73
N ALA A 113 16.53 -4.59 -9.70
CA ALA A 113 16.01 -4.77 -8.34
C ALA A 113 15.45 -3.48 -7.70
N TYR A 114 15.83 -2.33 -8.20
CA TYR A 114 15.49 -1.01 -7.66
C TYR A 114 14.84 -0.08 -8.67
N ASP A 115 13.92 -0.59 -9.48
CA ASP A 115 13.22 0.21 -10.49
C ASP A 115 12.45 1.42 -9.92
N ASN A 116 12.11 1.39 -8.62
CA ASN A 116 11.46 2.51 -7.92
C ASN A 116 12.42 3.55 -7.32
N GLY A 117 13.68 3.50 -7.69
CA GLY A 117 14.72 4.39 -7.20
C GLY A 117 15.54 3.83 -6.05
N TYR A 118 16.78 4.25 -5.99
CA TYR A 118 17.73 3.89 -4.95
C TYR A 118 18.83 4.94 -4.77
N GLU A 119 19.45 4.96 -3.59
CA GLU A 119 20.72 5.62 -3.33
C GLU A 119 21.68 4.63 -2.68
N VAL A 120 22.85 4.40 -3.29
CA VAL A 120 23.89 3.57 -2.70
C VAL A 120 24.57 4.35 -1.56
N LEU A 121 24.28 3.98 -0.32
CA LEU A 121 24.90 4.61 0.85
C LEU A 121 26.29 4.08 1.13
N ILE A 122 26.51 2.78 0.91
CA ILE A 122 27.76 2.05 1.12
C ILE A 122 27.85 0.96 0.08
N ASP A 123 28.99 0.81 -0.54
CA ASP A 123 29.39 -0.36 -1.33
C ASP A 123 30.88 -0.59 -1.16
N LYS A 124 31.26 -1.68 -0.47
CA LYS A 124 32.67 -2.01 -0.20
C LYS A 124 33.28 -2.96 -1.20
N ASP A 125 32.43 -3.78 -1.80
CA ASP A 125 32.86 -4.89 -2.67
C ASP A 125 32.37 -4.72 -4.13
N GLY A 126 31.73 -3.59 -4.47
CA GLY A 126 31.23 -3.31 -5.82
C GLY A 126 29.99 -4.12 -6.21
N ILE A 127 29.22 -4.60 -5.24
CA ILE A 127 28.04 -5.45 -5.53
C ILE A 127 26.87 -4.69 -6.14
N THR A 128 26.90 -3.34 -6.09
CA THR A 128 25.86 -2.49 -6.69
C THR A 128 26.24 -1.98 -8.09
N ASN A 129 27.44 -2.29 -8.59
CA ASN A 129 27.93 -1.76 -9.88
C ASN A 129 27.11 -2.18 -11.11
N GLY A 130 26.27 -3.21 -11.00
CA GLY A 130 25.43 -3.72 -12.08
C GLY A 130 23.98 -3.23 -12.05
N LEU A 131 23.63 -2.32 -11.15
CA LEU A 131 22.27 -1.82 -11.04
C LEU A 131 21.91 -0.92 -12.22
N ALA A 132 20.71 -1.14 -12.78
CA ALA A 132 20.16 -0.32 -13.85
C ALA A 132 19.65 1.02 -13.29
N GLU A 133 19.57 2.03 -14.15
CA GLU A 133 18.90 3.28 -13.83
C GLU A 133 17.41 3.03 -13.62
N PRO A 134 16.78 3.59 -12.58
CA PRO A 134 15.37 3.40 -12.28
C PRO A 134 14.48 3.94 -13.40
N THR A 135 13.47 3.18 -13.80
CA THR A 135 12.42 3.65 -14.73
C THR A 135 11.20 4.16 -14.00
N TYR A 136 11.06 3.86 -12.70
CA TYR A 136 9.92 4.19 -11.84
C TYR A 136 8.59 3.60 -12.32
N SER A 137 8.64 2.49 -13.07
CA SER A 137 7.48 1.90 -13.74
C SER A 137 6.75 0.83 -12.91
N GLU A 138 7.38 0.25 -11.89
CA GLU A 138 6.88 -0.91 -11.14
C GLU A 138 5.47 -0.72 -10.54
N TYR A 139 5.11 0.51 -10.15
CA TYR A 139 3.82 0.81 -9.51
C TYR A 139 2.87 1.63 -10.38
N ILE A 140 3.22 1.86 -11.64
CA ILE A 140 2.30 2.50 -12.59
C ILE A 140 1.06 1.63 -12.75
N ILE A 141 -0.10 2.28 -12.78
CA ILE A 141 -1.38 1.59 -12.93
C ILE A 141 -1.43 0.86 -14.28
N GLU A 142 -1.52 -0.45 -14.24
CA GLU A 142 -1.69 -1.26 -15.43
C GLU A 142 -3.13 -1.19 -15.96
N LYS A 143 -3.23 -1.09 -17.30
CA LYS A 143 -4.52 -1.15 -17.98
C LYS A 143 -5.10 -2.55 -17.85
N PRO A 144 -6.34 -2.69 -17.31
CA PRO A 144 -6.93 -4.00 -17.13
C PRO A 144 -7.26 -4.66 -18.48
N SER A 145 -7.12 -5.97 -18.51
CA SER A 145 -7.76 -6.81 -19.53
C SER A 145 -9.28 -6.80 -19.36
N LYS A 146 -9.99 -7.27 -20.39
CA LYS A 146 -11.45 -7.44 -20.31
C LYS A 146 -11.85 -8.41 -19.20
N GLU A 147 -11.12 -9.51 -19.06
CA GLU A 147 -11.37 -10.52 -18.02
C GLU A 147 -11.19 -9.95 -16.61
N GLU A 148 -10.11 -9.22 -16.34
CA GLU A 148 -9.89 -8.58 -15.03
C GLU A 148 -10.99 -7.59 -14.67
N TYR A 149 -11.46 -6.81 -15.64
CA TYR A 149 -12.57 -5.89 -15.43
C TYR A 149 -13.87 -6.64 -15.12
N GLU A 150 -14.22 -7.66 -15.91
CA GLU A 150 -15.45 -8.45 -15.73
C GLU A 150 -15.44 -9.19 -14.38
N VAL A 151 -14.31 -9.77 -13.99
CA VAL A 151 -14.14 -10.43 -12.70
C VAL A 151 -14.31 -9.43 -11.56
N LEU A 152 -13.60 -8.29 -11.59
CA LEU A 152 -13.72 -7.27 -10.54
C LEU A 152 -15.15 -6.79 -10.35
N VAL A 153 -15.87 -6.47 -11.44
CA VAL A 153 -17.23 -5.95 -11.36
C VAL A 153 -18.21 -7.02 -10.89
N ASN A 154 -18.07 -8.27 -11.35
CA ASN A 154 -18.93 -9.35 -10.90
C ASN A 154 -18.72 -9.68 -9.41
N GLU A 155 -17.47 -9.76 -8.95
CA GLU A 155 -17.15 -10.03 -7.56
C GLU A 155 -17.58 -8.90 -6.63
N PHE A 156 -17.51 -7.64 -7.07
CA PHE A 156 -18.08 -6.53 -6.32
C PHE A 156 -19.56 -6.75 -6.05
N TRP A 157 -20.36 -7.05 -7.08
CA TRP A 157 -21.80 -7.28 -6.93
C TRP A 157 -22.13 -8.53 -6.12
N TRP A 158 -21.33 -9.58 -6.26
CA TRP A 158 -21.44 -10.77 -5.41
C TRP A 158 -21.23 -10.44 -3.92
N ASN A 159 -20.29 -9.59 -3.61
CA ASN A 159 -19.97 -9.22 -2.22
C ASN A 159 -20.91 -8.13 -1.67
N ALA A 160 -21.49 -7.31 -2.54
CA ALA A 160 -22.29 -6.15 -2.12
C ALA A 160 -23.47 -6.52 -1.18
N TYR A 161 -24.16 -7.63 -1.44
CA TYR A 161 -25.34 -8.02 -0.65
C TYR A 161 -25.00 -8.39 0.81
N TYR A 162 -23.75 -8.68 1.14
CA TYR A 162 -23.38 -9.00 2.51
C TYR A 162 -23.58 -7.80 3.46
N VAL A 163 -23.34 -6.58 3.00
CA VAL A 163 -23.52 -5.39 3.84
C VAL A 163 -24.98 -5.25 4.30
N PRO A 164 -25.99 -5.20 3.41
CA PRO A 164 -27.40 -5.20 3.80
C PRO A 164 -27.80 -6.33 4.72
N LYS A 165 -27.34 -7.55 4.43
CA LYS A 165 -27.63 -8.73 5.23
C LYS A 165 -27.20 -8.56 6.69
N TYR A 166 -26.01 -8.02 6.93
CA TYR A 166 -25.46 -7.87 8.27
C TYR A 166 -25.94 -6.59 8.97
N LEU A 167 -26.20 -5.50 8.23
CA LEU A 167 -26.87 -4.31 8.79
C LEU A 167 -28.29 -4.65 9.26
N TRP A 168 -29.06 -5.37 8.44
CA TRP A 168 -30.41 -5.81 8.85
C TRP A 168 -30.41 -6.69 10.10
N ARG A 169 -29.38 -7.51 10.29
CA ARG A 169 -29.20 -8.35 11.48
C ARG A 169 -28.68 -7.62 12.70
N ASP A 170 -28.35 -6.33 12.59
CA ASP A 170 -27.70 -5.53 13.62
C ASP A 170 -26.30 -6.09 14.01
N GLN A 171 -25.57 -6.59 13.00
CA GLN A 171 -24.23 -7.17 13.13
C GLN A 171 -23.19 -6.20 12.55
N LEU A 172 -23.07 -5.03 13.21
CA LEU A 172 -22.27 -3.90 12.73
C LEU A 172 -20.84 -4.28 12.38
N THR A 173 -20.14 -5.03 13.24
CA THR A 173 -18.72 -5.33 13.03
C THR A 173 -18.46 -6.09 11.72
N PHE A 174 -19.34 -7.04 11.39
CA PHE A 174 -19.22 -7.77 10.13
C PHE A 174 -19.65 -6.90 8.94
N ALA A 175 -20.72 -6.10 9.08
CA ALA A 175 -21.13 -5.16 8.04
C ALA A 175 -20.01 -4.17 7.72
N LYS A 176 -19.32 -3.62 8.74
CA LYS A 176 -18.17 -2.74 8.57
C LYS A 176 -17.00 -3.43 7.86
N TYR A 177 -16.66 -4.67 8.22
CA TYR A 177 -15.65 -5.43 7.52
C TYR A 177 -15.96 -5.56 6.01
N MET A 178 -17.21 -5.90 5.68
CA MET A 178 -17.63 -6.03 4.29
C MET A 178 -17.64 -4.68 3.56
N LEU A 179 -18.15 -3.62 4.19
CA LEU A 179 -18.24 -2.29 3.60
C LEU A 179 -16.85 -1.65 3.41
N ASP A 180 -16.06 -1.61 4.50
CA ASP A 180 -14.82 -0.86 4.52
C ASP A 180 -13.65 -1.66 3.92
N TYR A 181 -13.47 -2.93 4.31
CA TYR A 181 -12.36 -3.72 3.81
C TYR A 181 -12.70 -4.36 2.47
N THR A 182 -13.78 -5.15 2.37
CA THR A 182 -14.06 -5.89 1.15
C THR A 182 -14.48 -4.97 0.01
N LEU A 183 -15.58 -4.23 0.16
CA LEU A 183 -16.09 -3.43 -0.96
C LEU A 183 -15.21 -2.23 -1.28
N ARG A 184 -14.71 -1.52 -0.25
CA ARG A 184 -13.91 -0.32 -0.45
C ARG A 184 -12.49 -0.64 -0.88
N TYR A 185 -11.71 -1.35 -0.06
CA TYR A 185 -10.29 -1.56 -0.35
C TYR A 185 -10.03 -2.59 -1.45
N SER A 186 -10.82 -3.68 -1.52
CA SER A 186 -10.57 -4.71 -2.53
C SER A 186 -11.13 -4.38 -3.91
N PHE A 187 -12.25 -3.64 -3.97
CA PHE A 187 -12.94 -3.38 -5.25
C PHE A 187 -13.02 -1.90 -5.63
N LEU A 188 -13.53 -1.03 -4.75
CA LEU A 188 -13.70 0.39 -5.08
C LEU A 188 -12.34 1.06 -5.33
N HIS A 189 -11.33 0.82 -4.52
CA HIS A 189 -10.00 1.38 -4.75
C HIS A 189 -9.44 0.93 -6.10
N LYS A 190 -9.61 -0.35 -6.47
CA LYS A 190 -9.10 -0.86 -7.74
C LYS A 190 -9.79 -0.23 -8.96
N ILE A 191 -11.12 -0.02 -8.90
CA ILE A 191 -11.81 0.67 -10.00
C ILE A 191 -11.45 2.16 -10.07
N ILE A 192 -11.16 2.82 -8.93
CA ILE A 192 -10.63 4.19 -8.89
C ILE A 192 -9.24 4.24 -9.51
N ASP A 193 -8.35 3.28 -9.20
CA ASP A 193 -7.04 3.18 -9.84
C ASP A 193 -7.18 3.12 -11.36
N TRP A 194 -8.02 2.25 -11.87
CA TRP A 194 -8.24 2.14 -13.31
C TRP A 194 -8.87 3.39 -13.92
N HIS A 195 -9.76 4.06 -13.17
CA HIS A 195 -10.34 5.33 -13.61
C HIS A 195 -9.26 6.43 -13.72
N ILE A 196 -8.39 6.54 -12.73
CA ILE A 196 -7.27 7.48 -12.73
C ILE A 196 -6.27 7.12 -13.84
N GLY A 197 -5.88 5.84 -13.97
CA GLY A 197 -5.00 5.37 -15.03
C GLY A 197 -5.53 5.72 -16.42
N MET A 198 -6.82 5.49 -16.65
CA MET A 198 -7.51 5.82 -17.90
C MET A 198 -7.48 7.33 -18.23
N GLN A 199 -7.56 8.18 -17.23
CA GLN A 199 -7.52 9.65 -17.40
C GLN A 199 -6.10 10.19 -17.61
N ASN A 200 -5.08 9.42 -17.22
CA ASN A 200 -3.68 9.82 -17.28
C ASN A 200 -2.85 8.91 -18.20
N ASP A 201 -3.48 8.35 -19.24
CA ASP A 201 -2.82 7.50 -20.24
C ASP A 201 -1.98 6.36 -19.65
N TRP A 202 -2.41 5.81 -18.50
CA TRP A 202 -1.76 4.71 -17.77
C TRP A 202 -0.30 5.01 -17.40
N SER A 203 0.00 6.27 -17.08
CA SER A 203 1.36 6.76 -16.81
C SER A 203 1.60 7.18 -15.36
N VAL A 204 0.64 6.93 -14.47
CA VAL A 204 0.68 7.39 -13.07
C VAL A 204 0.50 6.26 -12.07
N GLU A 205 0.95 6.48 -10.84
CA GLU A 205 0.71 5.64 -9.67
C GLU A 205 -0.16 6.38 -8.64
N THR A 206 -1.04 5.68 -7.95
CA THR A 206 -1.89 6.25 -6.89
C THR A 206 -1.33 6.05 -5.48
N GLY A 207 -0.20 5.39 -5.36
CA GLY A 207 0.42 5.03 -4.09
C GLY A 207 -0.35 3.93 -3.33
N ALA A 208 0.29 3.35 -2.34
CA ALA A 208 -0.32 2.29 -1.54
C ALA A 208 -1.67 2.74 -0.93
N LEU A 209 -2.71 1.91 -1.10
CA LEU A 209 -4.05 2.14 -0.57
C LEU A 209 -4.68 3.48 -0.97
N GLY A 210 -4.34 4.00 -2.15
CA GLY A 210 -4.94 5.21 -2.68
C GLY A 210 -4.46 6.51 -2.04
N LYS A 211 -3.26 6.56 -1.48
CA LYS A 211 -2.68 7.76 -0.84
C LYS A 211 -2.76 9.02 -1.71
N LYS A 212 -2.73 8.86 -3.04
CA LYS A 212 -2.73 9.95 -4.01
C LYS A 212 -4.09 10.17 -4.67
N PHE A 213 -5.16 9.47 -4.28
CA PHE A 213 -6.48 9.64 -4.91
C PHE A 213 -6.93 11.10 -4.92
N LYS A 214 -6.76 11.81 -3.81
CA LYS A 214 -7.13 13.23 -3.70
C LYS A 214 -6.37 14.15 -4.66
N ILE A 215 -5.21 13.72 -5.15
CA ILE A 215 -4.41 14.49 -6.13
C ILE A 215 -4.99 14.35 -7.53
N TYR A 216 -5.50 13.15 -7.87
CA TYR A 216 -5.94 12.79 -9.22
C TYR A 216 -7.44 12.94 -9.44
N LEU A 217 -8.25 12.81 -8.39
CA LEU A 217 -9.70 12.97 -8.49
C LEU A 217 -10.05 14.45 -8.45
N ASP A 218 -11.04 14.87 -9.27
CA ASP A 218 -11.63 16.18 -9.14
C ASP A 218 -12.41 16.34 -7.81
N ALA A 219 -12.72 17.56 -7.43
CA ALA A 219 -13.34 17.86 -6.14
C ALA A 219 -14.72 17.18 -5.95
N GLU A 220 -15.51 17.04 -7.01
CA GLU A 220 -16.83 16.39 -6.98
C GLU A 220 -16.66 14.88 -6.74
N THR A 221 -15.80 14.24 -7.52
CA THR A 221 -15.50 12.81 -7.41
C THR A 221 -14.85 12.46 -6.06
N TRP A 222 -13.99 13.35 -5.54
CA TRP A 222 -13.44 13.18 -4.20
C TRP A 222 -14.52 13.27 -3.11
N ALA A 223 -15.45 14.24 -3.21
CA ALA A 223 -16.56 14.36 -2.27
C ALA A 223 -17.48 13.12 -2.29
N GLU A 224 -17.79 12.56 -3.46
CA GLU A 224 -18.53 11.30 -3.58
C GLU A 224 -17.81 10.14 -2.87
N LEU A 225 -16.48 10.07 -2.96
CA LEU A 225 -15.71 9.08 -2.21
C LEU A 225 -15.80 9.33 -0.69
N GLU A 226 -15.68 10.57 -0.24
CA GLU A 226 -15.80 10.93 1.19
C GLU A 226 -17.16 10.54 1.77
N GLU A 227 -18.26 10.70 1.03
CA GLU A 227 -19.61 10.30 1.44
C GLU A 227 -19.78 8.78 1.67
N THR A 228 -18.83 7.98 1.21
CA THR A 228 -18.83 6.53 1.47
C THR A 228 -18.26 6.18 2.85
N TYR A 229 -17.61 7.10 3.56
CA TYR A 229 -16.99 6.87 4.87
C TYR A 229 -17.92 7.33 5.99
N VAL A 230 -18.23 6.41 6.93
CA VAL A 230 -19.14 6.68 8.06
C VAL A 230 -18.68 5.96 9.32
N GLY A 231 -19.24 6.39 10.46
CA GLY A 231 -18.99 5.82 11.78
C GLY A 231 -19.75 4.50 12.05
N ALA A 232 -20.29 4.38 13.26
CA ALA A 232 -20.90 3.16 13.76
C ALA A 232 -22.45 3.13 13.66
N ASP A 233 -23.08 4.24 13.31
CA ASP A 233 -24.54 4.29 13.20
C ASP A 233 -25.05 3.41 12.06
N ILE A 234 -26.07 2.60 12.34
CA ILE A 234 -26.62 1.63 11.39
C ILE A 234 -27.24 2.30 10.17
N GLU A 235 -28.00 3.39 10.36
CA GLU A 235 -28.64 4.09 9.25
C GLU A 235 -27.63 4.86 8.39
N GLU A 236 -26.61 5.42 9.00
CA GLU A 236 -25.50 6.01 8.25
C GLU A 236 -24.76 4.94 7.43
N ASN A 237 -24.56 3.73 7.96
CA ASN A 237 -23.94 2.64 7.19
C ASN A 237 -24.82 2.15 6.03
N TRP A 238 -26.13 2.17 6.15
CA TRP A 238 -27.05 1.94 5.03
C TRP A 238 -26.86 3.02 3.94
N THR A 239 -26.76 4.27 4.32
CA THR A 239 -26.55 5.40 3.41
C THR A 239 -25.20 5.27 2.72
N ALA A 240 -24.13 5.03 3.47
CA ALA A 240 -22.78 4.84 2.95
C ALA A 240 -22.69 3.65 1.98
N PHE A 241 -23.40 2.56 2.23
CA PHE A 241 -23.48 1.41 1.32
C PHE A 241 -24.09 1.82 -0.03
N PHE A 242 -25.21 2.57 -0.02
CA PHE A 242 -25.83 3.03 -1.27
C PHE A 242 -24.96 4.05 -2.01
N ASN A 243 -24.29 4.94 -1.30
CA ASN A 243 -23.32 5.86 -1.89
C ASN A 243 -22.15 5.11 -2.53
N LEU A 244 -21.56 4.15 -1.80
CA LEU A 244 -20.45 3.34 -2.29
C LEU A 244 -20.81 2.55 -3.56
N THR A 245 -21.97 1.90 -3.58
CA THR A 245 -22.43 1.13 -4.76
C THR A 245 -22.74 2.04 -5.94
N THR A 246 -23.26 3.24 -5.69
CA THR A 246 -23.52 4.24 -6.74
C THR A 246 -22.22 4.77 -7.31
N PHE A 247 -21.25 5.08 -6.46
CA PHE A 247 -19.94 5.56 -6.85
C PHE A 247 -19.14 4.48 -7.62
N PHE A 248 -19.13 3.23 -7.13
CA PHE A 248 -18.51 2.11 -7.86
C PHE A 248 -19.12 1.95 -9.26
N ARG A 249 -20.45 1.96 -9.39
CA ARG A 249 -21.15 1.88 -10.67
C ARG A 249 -20.71 2.99 -11.64
N LYS A 250 -20.65 4.24 -11.14
CA LYS A 250 -20.20 5.40 -11.93
C LYS A 250 -18.80 5.13 -12.50
N MET A 251 -17.85 4.79 -11.63
CA MET A 251 -16.46 4.52 -12.04
C MET A 251 -16.37 3.33 -13.01
N ALA A 252 -17.00 2.21 -12.67
CA ALA A 252 -16.97 1.01 -13.51
C ALA A 252 -17.55 1.24 -14.91
N LYS A 253 -18.67 1.96 -15.02
CA LYS A 253 -19.26 2.31 -16.34
C LYS A 253 -18.34 3.23 -17.14
N GLN A 254 -17.66 4.18 -16.52
CA GLN A 254 -16.74 5.08 -17.22
C GLN A 254 -15.53 4.31 -17.75
N VAL A 255 -14.93 3.45 -16.92
CA VAL A 255 -13.81 2.59 -17.32
C VAL A 255 -14.24 1.63 -18.42
N GLY A 256 -15.35 0.91 -18.25
CA GLY A 256 -15.87 -0.02 -19.24
C GLY A 256 -16.14 0.66 -20.59
N LYS A 257 -16.83 1.79 -20.58
CA LYS A 257 -17.11 2.57 -21.81
C LYS A 257 -15.84 2.97 -22.55
N LYS A 258 -14.83 3.46 -21.85
CA LYS A 258 -13.55 3.89 -22.44
C LYS A 258 -12.77 2.73 -23.03
N LEU A 259 -12.80 1.57 -22.37
CA LEU A 259 -12.06 0.38 -22.79
C LEU A 259 -12.84 -0.53 -23.76
N GLY A 260 -14.13 -0.24 -24.00
CA GLY A 260 -14.99 -1.08 -24.84
C GLY A 260 -15.47 -2.36 -24.14
N TYR A 261 -15.54 -2.35 -22.79
CA TYR A 261 -16.02 -3.49 -21.99
C TYR A 261 -17.46 -3.26 -21.55
N GLU A 262 -18.26 -4.33 -21.54
CA GLU A 262 -19.66 -4.26 -21.13
C GLU A 262 -19.81 -4.29 -19.61
N TYR A 263 -20.64 -3.37 -19.09
CA TYR A 263 -21.02 -3.34 -17.68
C TYR A 263 -22.28 -4.21 -17.45
N PRO A 264 -22.34 -5.08 -16.41
CA PRO A 264 -23.45 -6.00 -16.20
C PRO A 264 -24.67 -5.28 -15.57
N ASN A 265 -25.36 -4.43 -16.35
CA ASN A 265 -26.47 -3.59 -15.86
C ASN A 265 -27.60 -4.40 -15.21
N GLN A 266 -27.90 -5.62 -15.70
CA GLN A 266 -28.97 -6.44 -15.16
C GLN A 266 -28.60 -6.97 -13.76
N VAL A 267 -27.37 -7.47 -13.58
CA VAL A 267 -26.88 -7.96 -12.29
C VAL A 267 -26.91 -6.85 -11.24
N ASP A 268 -26.36 -5.68 -11.58
CA ASP A 268 -26.41 -4.49 -10.74
C ASP A 268 -27.84 -4.14 -10.29
N LYS A 269 -28.76 -4.08 -11.26
CA LYS A 269 -30.17 -3.75 -10.98
C LYS A 269 -30.80 -4.75 -10.00
N GLU A 270 -30.67 -6.04 -10.27
CA GLU A 270 -31.24 -7.11 -9.44
C GLU A 270 -30.68 -7.12 -8.03
N VAL A 271 -29.35 -7.02 -7.89
CA VAL A 271 -28.68 -6.97 -6.58
C VAL A 271 -29.14 -5.75 -5.81
N MET A 272 -29.22 -4.58 -6.43
CA MET A 272 -29.62 -3.34 -5.74
C MET A 272 -31.11 -3.31 -5.38
N GLU A 273 -31.98 -3.91 -6.19
CA GLU A 273 -33.40 -4.09 -5.84
C GLU A 273 -33.51 -4.98 -4.62
N PHE A 274 -32.83 -6.12 -4.59
CA PHE A 274 -32.82 -7.02 -3.44
C PHE A 274 -32.24 -6.34 -2.17
N CYS A 275 -31.16 -5.59 -2.27
CA CYS A 275 -30.60 -4.85 -1.15
C CYS A 275 -31.60 -3.82 -0.55
N ARG A 276 -32.36 -3.13 -1.42
CA ARG A 276 -33.41 -2.19 -0.96
C ARG A 276 -34.61 -2.91 -0.30
N GLU A 277 -34.95 -4.09 -0.77
CA GLU A 277 -35.98 -4.93 -0.16
C GLU A 277 -35.55 -5.38 1.24
N ILE A 278 -34.31 -5.82 1.43
CA ILE A 278 -33.76 -6.16 2.76
C ILE A 278 -33.93 -4.97 3.71
N LYS A 279 -33.57 -3.74 3.28
CA LYS A 279 -33.70 -2.54 4.12
C LYS A 279 -35.16 -2.29 4.57
N LYS A 280 -36.13 -2.57 3.71
CA LYS A 280 -37.56 -2.36 3.99
C LYS A 280 -38.19 -3.46 4.85
N THR A 281 -37.57 -4.65 4.86
CA THR A 281 -38.10 -5.80 5.60
C THR A 281 -37.98 -5.56 7.11
N LYS A 282 -39.12 -5.61 7.83
CA LYS A 282 -39.14 -5.50 9.28
C LYS A 282 -38.62 -6.79 9.92
N LYS A 283 -37.91 -6.66 11.03
CA LYS A 283 -37.66 -7.82 11.92
C LYS A 283 -38.97 -8.26 12.57
N GLU A 284 -39.28 -9.55 12.48
CA GLU A 284 -40.38 -10.16 13.23
C GLU A 284 -40.09 -10.21 14.74
#